data_ff0b2d0806996ee11cbb9e9963baaac4
#
_entry.id   ff0b2d0806996ee11cbb9e9963baaac4
#
_cell.length_a   1.000
_cell.length_b   1.000
_cell.length_c   1.000
_cell.angle_alpha   90.00
_cell.angle_beta   90.00
_cell.angle_gamma   90.00
#
_symmetry.space_group_name_H-M   'P 1'
#
loop_
_entity.id
_entity.type
_entity.pdbx_description
1 polymer ?
#
loop_
_entity_poly.entity_id
_entity_poly.type
_entity_poly.pdbx_seq_one_letter_code
_entity_poly.pdbx_strand_id
1 'polypeptide(L)'
;MKIKNHNHLEDEKFDNFLESIGGLENGFYTDKEPIKNTGFFCVGNGWLGIIKSLIEDLIQLGWDKQICQVKEKFGGLRFYINSGSDEIYKKISEAEIKSNEVCEKCGEPGESISGGWIVTLCKFHAEEKLNK
;
A
#
# COMPACT_ATOMS: atom_id res chain seq x y z
N MET A 1 -13.10 -22.74 -3.38
CA MET A 1 -11.99 -21.84 -3.74
C MET A 1 -12.41 -20.40 -3.50
N LYS A 2 -11.62 -19.68 -2.73
CA LYS A 2 -11.88 -18.27 -2.51
C LYS A 2 -11.62 -17.48 -3.77
N ILE A 3 -12.61 -16.70 -4.19
CA ILE A 3 -12.37 -15.71 -5.24
C ILE A 3 -11.66 -14.54 -4.56
N LYS A 4 -10.41 -14.32 -4.90
CA LYS A 4 -9.68 -13.20 -4.35
C LYS A 4 -10.21 -11.91 -4.95
N ASN A 5 -10.64 -11.01 -4.11
CA ASN A 5 -10.89 -9.66 -4.55
C ASN A 5 -9.52 -9.05 -4.87
N HIS A 6 -9.30 -8.71 -6.14
CA HIS A 6 -7.99 -8.20 -6.57
C HIS A 6 -7.64 -6.85 -5.97
N ASN A 7 -8.56 -6.24 -5.22
CA ASN A 7 -8.31 -4.99 -4.52
C ASN A 7 -7.91 -5.20 -3.06
N HIS A 8 -7.75 -6.46 -2.63
CA HIS A 8 -7.37 -6.75 -1.25
C HIS A 8 -6.07 -7.53 -1.23
N LEU A 9 -5.24 -7.21 -0.25
CA LEU A 9 -4.00 -7.93 -0.01
C LEU A 9 -4.25 -9.08 0.94
N GLU A 10 -3.52 -10.18 0.72
CA GLU A 10 -3.48 -11.30 1.62
C GLU A 10 -2.03 -11.72 1.75
N ASP A 11 -1.38 -11.32 2.83
CA ASP A 11 0.01 -11.68 3.10
C ASP A 11 0.20 -11.86 4.59
N GLU A 12 0.47 -13.10 4.97
CA GLU A 12 0.62 -13.47 6.37
C GLU A 12 1.78 -12.74 7.04
N LYS A 13 2.88 -12.53 6.33
CA LYS A 13 4.04 -11.82 6.89
C LYS A 13 3.70 -10.37 7.21
N PHE A 14 2.94 -9.74 6.34
CA PHE A 14 2.53 -8.36 6.57
C PHE A 14 1.53 -8.29 7.72
N ASP A 15 0.62 -9.24 7.82
CA ASP A 15 -0.31 -9.32 8.95
C ASP A 15 0.45 -9.45 10.27
N ASN A 16 1.48 -10.31 10.29
CA ASN A 16 2.33 -10.44 11.48
C ASN A 16 3.04 -9.14 11.82
N PHE A 17 3.49 -8.41 10.82
CA PHE A 17 4.10 -7.10 11.04
C PHE A 17 3.09 -6.13 11.68
N LEU A 18 1.87 -6.05 11.15
CA LEU A 18 0.85 -5.16 11.71
C LEU A 18 0.54 -5.51 13.16
N GLU A 19 0.42 -6.80 13.46
CA GLU A 19 0.19 -7.22 14.84
C GLU A 19 1.37 -6.86 15.73
N SER A 20 2.60 -6.97 15.23
CA SER A 20 3.80 -6.69 16.03
C SER A 20 3.88 -5.23 16.47
N ILE A 21 3.29 -4.31 15.71
CA ILE A 21 3.27 -2.89 16.07
C ILE A 21 1.99 -2.50 16.81
N GLY A 22 1.15 -3.47 17.17
CA GLY A 22 -0.09 -3.21 17.89
C GLY A 22 -1.26 -2.85 16.99
N GLY A 23 -1.11 -2.99 15.66
CA GLY A 23 -2.11 -2.61 14.69
C GLY A 23 -2.10 -1.13 14.38
N LEU A 24 -2.88 -0.75 13.36
CA LEU A 24 -3.10 0.65 13.01
C LEU A 24 -4.50 1.04 13.47
N GLU A 25 -4.71 2.32 13.73
CA GLU A 25 -6.02 2.83 14.11
C GLU A 25 -6.75 3.36 12.89
N ASN A 26 -8.06 3.08 12.78
CA ASN A 26 -8.87 3.58 11.68
C ASN A 26 -9.23 5.04 11.93
N GLY A 27 -8.69 5.94 11.10
CA GLY A 27 -8.88 7.37 11.28
C GLY A 27 -10.25 7.89 10.81
N PHE A 28 -11.02 7.06 10.05
CA PHE A 28 -12.33 7.46 9.55
C PHE A 28 -13.47 7.19 10.51
N TYR A 29 -13.36 6.16 11.33
CA TYR A 29 -14.47 5.67 12.12
C TYR A 29 -14.20 5.81 13.61
N THR A 30 -15.27 5.97 14.37
CA THR A 30 -15.17 5.96 15.81
C THR A 30 -14.92 4.57 16.37
N ASP A 31 -15.07 3.56 15.54
CA ASP A 31 -14.73 2.20 15.87
C ASP A 31 -13.23 2.11 16.11
N LYS A 32 -12.85 1.71 17.30
CA LYS A 32 -11.45 1.69 17.72
C LYS A 32 -10.75 0.36 17.49
N GLU A 33 -11.38 -0.54 16.70
CA GLU A 33 -10.75 -1.82 16.39
C GLU A 33 -9.46 -1.60 15.61
N PRO A 34 -8.32 -2.14 16.09
CA PRO A 34 -7.07 -1.98 15.35
C PRO A 34 -7.09 -2.72 14.03
N ILE A 35 -6.46 -2.10 13.02
CA ILE A 35 -6.28 -2.75 11.72
C ILE A 35 -5.06 -3.64 11.83
N LYS A 36 -5.25 -4.96 11.88
CA LYS A 36 -4.17 -5.92 12.11
C LYS A 36 -3.90 -6.84 10.93
N ASN A 37 -4.61 -6.66 9.83
CA ASN A 37 -4.44 -7.52 8.67
C ASN A 37 -4.49 -6.72 7.37
N THR A 38 -4.09 -7.37 6.28
CA THR A 38 -3.97 -6.73 4.98
C THR A 38 -5.31 -6.42 4.31
N GLY A 39 -6.42 -6.89 4.84
CA GLY A 39 -7.74 -6.66 4.24
C GLY A 39 -8.13 -5.20 4.09
N PHE A 40 -7.51 -4.32 4.87
CA PHE A 40 -7.74 -2.89 4.79
C PHE A 40 -7.09 -2.27 3.54
N PHE A 41 -6.02 -2.88 3.04
CA PHE A 41 -5.19 -2.29 1.99
C PHE A 41 -5.69 -2.70 0.62
N CYS A 42 -5.98 -1.73 -0.23
CA CYS A 42 -6.53 -1.96 -1.57
C CYS A 42 -5.45 -1.75 -2.64
N VAL A 43 -4.37 -2.49 -2.53
CA VAL A 43 -3.24 -2.44 -3.46
C VAL A 43 -2.74 -3.87 -3.71
N GLY A 44 -1.86 -4.03 -4.68
CA GLY A 44 -1.26 -5.34 -4.94
C GLY A 44 -0.12 -5.67 -4.00
N ASN A 45 0.21 -6.95 -3.89
CA ASN A 45 1.23 -7.45 -2.97
C ASN A 45 2.62 -6.87 -3.24
N GLY A 46 2.89 -6.44 -4.48
CA GLY A 46 4.19 -5.91 -4.84
C GLY A 46 4.57 -4.62 -4.13
N TRP A 47 3.59 -3.91 -3.58
CA TRP A 47 3.84 -2.67 -2.85
C TRP A 47 3.94 -2.86 -1.33
N LEU A 48 3.81 -4.08 -0.83
CA LEU A 48 3.87 -4.33 0.62
C LEU A 48 5.19 -3.89 1.25
N GLY A 49 6.30 -4.08 0.55
CA GLY A 49 7.61 -3.65 1.05
C GLY A 49 7.68 -2.14 1.23
N ILE A 50 7.15 -1.39 0.25
CA ILE A 50 7.10 0.07 0.33
C ILE A 50 6.24 0.50 1.52
N ILE A 51 5.08 -0.11 1.67
CA ILE A 51 4.13 0.24 2.72
C ILE A 51 4.70 -0.08 4.10
N LYS A 52 5.33 -1.24 4.24
CA LYS A 52 5.94 -1.62 5.51
C LYS A 52 7.03 -0.63 5.92
N SER A 53 7.94 -0.31 5.00
CA SER A 53 9.01 0.66 5.27
C SER A 53 8.43 2.02 5.63
N LEU A 54 7.38 2.44 4.93
CA LEU A 54 6.74 3.72 5.22
C LEU A 54 6.16 3.72 6.62
N ILE A 55 5.42 2.69 7.00
CA ILE A 55 4.81 2.61 8.33
C ILE A 55 5.90 2.66 9.40
N GLU A 56 7.00 1.93 9.21
CA GLU A 56 8.11 1.94 10.16
C GLU A 56 8.70 3.34 10.31
N ASP A 57 8.93 4.04 9.20
CA ASP A 57 9.45 5.40 9.23
C ASP A 57 8.49 6.36 9.91
N LEU A 58 7.20 6.24 9.64
CA LEU A 58 6.21 7.13 10.23
C LEU A 58 6.11 6.94 11.74
N ILE A 59 6.19 5.71 12.21
CA ILE A 59 6.16 5.42 13.63
C ILE A 59 7.38 6.06 14.31
N GLN A 60 8.55 5.98 13.70
CA GLN A 60 9.75 6.61 14.25
C GLN A 60 9.63 8.13 14.31
N LEU A 61 8.84 8.72 13.42
CA LEU A 61 8.60 10.16 13.40
C LEU A 61 7.49 10.60 14.37
N GLY A 62 6.93 9.67 15.13
CA GLY A 62 5.92 9.99 16.12
C GLY A 62 4.48 9.96 15.60
N TRP A 63 4.26 9.30 14.45
CA TRP A 63 2.92 9.15 13.89
C TRP A 63 2.01 8.40 14.88
N ASP A 64 0.77 8.85 14.99
CA ASP A 64 -0.21 8.27 15.90
C ASP A 64 -0.85 6.99 15.38
N LYS A 65 -0.40 6.49 14.24
CA LYS A 65 -0.88 5.27 13.60
C LYS A 65 -2.33 5.35 13.11
N GLN A 66 -2.90 6.53 13.02
CA GLN A 66 -4.25 6.71 12.51
C GLN A 66 -4.23 6.79 10.99
N ILE A 67 -4.79 5.78 10.35
CA ILE A 67 -4.78 5.62 8.90
C ILE A 67 -6.20 5.70 8.36
N CYS A 68 -6.38 6.39 7.25
CA CYS A 68 -7.70 6.56 6.65
C CYS A 68 -7.94 5.62 5.48
N GLN A 69 -6.98 5.52 4.57
CA GLN A 69 -7.15 4.67 3.40
C GLN A 69 -5.80 4.41 2.73
N VAL A 70 -5.60 3.21 2.22
CA VAL A 70 -4.45 2.87 1.37
C VAL A 70 -5.01 2.23 0.12
N LYS A 71 -4.68 2.79 -1.03
CA LYS A 71 -5.23 2.30 -2.30
C LYS A 71 -4.30 2.62 -3.46
N GLU A 72 -4.62 2.02 -4.61
CA GLU A 72 -4.00 2.34 -5.89
C GLU A 72 -4.89 3.36 -6.61
N LYS A 73 -4.26 4.33 -7.26
CA LYS A 73 -4.97 5.29 -8.09
C LYS A 73 -4.06 5.72 -9.23
N PHE A 74 -4.52 5.52 -10.46
CA PHE A 74 -3.77 5.86 -11.67
C PHE A 74 -2.37 5.26 -11.69
N GLY A 75 -2.25 4.01 -11.21
CA GLY A 75 -0.98 3.30 -11.19
C GLY A 75 -0.06 3.65 -10.03
N GLY A 76 -0.48 4.52 -9.12
CA GLY A 76 0.33 4.94 -7.99
C GLY A 76 -0.32 4.65 -6.65
N LEU A 77 0.53 4.53 -5.64
CA LEU A 77 0.07 4.34 -4.26
C LEU A 77 -0.52 5.63 -3.72
N ARG A 78 -1.61 5.50 -2.97
CA ARG A 78 -2.17 6.59 -2.17
C ARG A 78 -2.28 6.11 -0.73
N PHE A 79 -1.63 6.82 0.17
CA PHE A 79 -1.56 6.48 1.58
C PHE A 79 -2.10 7.66 2.37
N TYR A 80 -3.35 7.56 2.82
CA TYR A 80 -4.03 8.66 3.50
C TYR A 80 -4.06 8.43 5.00
N ILE A 81 -3.69 9.47 5.75
CA ILE A 81 -3.68 9.44 7.22
C ILE A 81 -4.59 10.53 7.75
N ASN A 82 -4.90 10.46 9.06
CA ASN A 82 -5.73 11.46 9.71
C ASN A 82 -5.01 12.81 9.82
N SER A 83 -3.78 12.79 10.37
CA SER A 83 -2.94 13.99 10.45
C SER A 83 -1.51 13.58 10.72
N GLY A 84 -0.58 14.50 10.49
CA GLY A 84 0.83 14.24 10.73
C GLY A 84 1.65 15.51 10.52
N SER A 85 2.93 15.43 10.90
CA SER A 85 3.88 16.52 10.69
C SER A 85 4.26 16.63 9.21
N ASP A 86 4.92 17.73 8.86
CA ASP A 86 5.44 17.90 7.50
C ASP A 86 6.40 16.78 7.12
N GLU A 87 7.22 16.32 8.07
CA GLU A 87 8.16 15.21 7.82
C GLU A 87 7.41 13.92 7.50
N ILE A 88 6.30 13.67 8.19
CA ILE A 88 5.46 12.50 7.93
C ILE A 88 4.88 12.57 6.51
N TYR A 89 4.31 13.72 6.13
CA TYR A 89 3.76 13.88 4.78
C TYR A 89 4.83 13.78 3.70
N LYS A 90 6.04 14.25 4.00
CA LYS A 90 7.16 14.12 3.06
C LYS A 90 7.50 12.64 2.82
N LYS A 91 7.55 11.84 3.87
CA LYS A 91 7.80 10.41 3.73
C LYS A 91 6.72 9.71 2.93
N ILE A 92 5.46 10.09 3.16
CA ILE A 92 4.34 9.55 2.39
C ILE A 92 4.51 9.89 0.91
N SER A 93 4.81 11.14 0.58
CA SER A 93 5.05 11.55 -0.80
C SER A 93 6.15 10.76 -1.47
N GLU A 94 7.26 10.55 -0.75
CA GLU A 94 8.37 9.77 -1.28
C GLU A 94 7.97 8.33 -1.59
N ALA A 95 7.18 7.72 -0.71
CA ALA A 95 6.70 6.36 -0.93
C ALA A 95 5.74 6.29 -2.12
N GLU A 96 4.86 7.28 -2.24
CA GLU A 96 3.92 7.34 -3.36
C GLU A 96 4.66 7.49 -4.69
N ILE A 97 5.68 8.33 -4.73
CA ILE A 97 6.51 8.50 -5.93
C ILE A 97 7.23 7.19 -6.26
N LYS A 98 7.80 6.54 -5.25
CA LYS A 98 8.52 5.28 -5.44
C LYS A 98 7.63 4.18 -6.01
N SER A 99 6.36 4.17 -5.64
CA SER A 99 5.43 3.16 -6.13
C SER A 99 5.30 3.16 -7.65
N ASN A 100 5.55 4.31 -8.29
CA ASN A 100 5.49 4.42 -9.75
C ASN A 100 6.63 3.69 -10.45
N GLU A 101 7.61 3.20 -9.70
CA GLU A 101 8.77 2.50 -10.23
C GLU A 101 8.81 1.04 -9.78
N VAL A 102 7.77 0.57 -9.10
CA VAL A 102 7.72 -0.77 -8.51
C VAL A 102 6.47 -1.48 -8.98
N CYS A 103 6.64 -2.68 -9.53
CA CYS A 103 5.52 -3.49 -10.01
C CYS A 103 4.55 -3.75 -8.86
N GLU A 104 3.31 -3.37 -9.04
CA GLU A 104 2.30 -3.55 -8.00
C GLU A 104 2.03 -5.02 -7.70
N LYS A 105 2.26 -5.90 -8.67
CA LYS A 105 1.99 -7.33 -8.48
C LYS A 105 3.10 -8.09 -7.79
N CYS A 106 4.36 -7.79 -8.11
CA CYS A 106 5.47 -8.63 -7.60
C CYS A 106 6.58 -7.86 -6.90
N GLY A 107 6.59 -6.53 -6.95
CA GLY A 107 7.62 -5.74 -6.27
C GLY A 107 8.92 -5.56 -7.04
N GLU A 108 9.05 -6.16 -8.22
CA GLU A 108 10.21 -5.94 -9.07
C GLU A 108 10.14 -4.54 -9.69
N PRO A 109 11.27 -4.03 -10.24
CA PRO A 109 11.21 -2.74 -10.93
C PRO A 109 10.13 -2.75 -12.01
N GLY A 110 9.37 -1.67 -12.06
CA GLY A 110 8.27 -1.55 -13.00
C GLY A 110 8.15 -0.13 -13.51
N GLU A 111 7.23 0.06 -14.44
CA GLU A 111 6.96 1.38 -14.98
C GLU A 111 5.47 1.54 -15.27
N SER A 112 5.05 2.77 -15.39
CA SER A 112 3.66 3.11 -15.67
C SER A 112 3.30 2.69 -17.09
N ILE A 113 2.16 2.01 -17.22
CA ILE A 113 1.67 1.51 -18.49
C ILE A 113 0.30 2.12 -18.74
N SER A 114 0.14 2.84 -19.83
CA SER A 114 -1.12 3.42 -20.23
C SER A 114 -1.75 2.58 -21.33
N GLY A 115 -2.96 2.93 -21.74
CA GLY A 115 -3.70 2.17 -22.73
C GLY A 115 -4.97 1.62 -22.10
N GLY A 116 -5.81 2.54 -21.60
CA GLY A 116 -6.99 2.21 -20.83
C GLY A 116 -6.72 2.46 -19.35
N TRP A 117 -6.69 1.43 -18.55
CA TRP A 117 -6.42 1.56 -17.11
C TRP A 117 -4.92 1.73 -16.89
N ILE A 118 -4.52 2.80 -16.20
CA ILE A 118 -3.10 3.05 -15.91
C ILE A 118 -2.68 2.16 -14.74
N VAL A 119 -1.59 1.40 -14.94
CA VAL A 119 -1.03 0.51 -13.91
C VAL A 119 0.49 0.62 -13.92
N THR A 120 1.12 0.20 -12.83
CA THR A 120 2.58 0.11 -12.75
C THR A 120 2.97 -1.36 -12.66
N LEU A 121 3.66 -1.85 -13.67
CA LEU A 121 3.98 -3.27 -13.79
C LEU A 121 5.41 -3.46 -14.26
N CYS A 122 6.02 -4.59 -13.87
CA CYS A 122 7.28 -5.03 -14.45
C CYS A 122 7.03 -5.57 -15.86
N LYS A 123 8.12 -5.83 -16.59
CA LYS A 123 8.00 -6.30 -17.96
C LYS A 123 7.17 -7.57 -18.08
N PHE A 124 7.41 -8.53 -17.17
CA PHE A 124 6.69 -9.81 -17.18
C PHE A 124 5.19 -9.62 -17.01
N HIS A 125 4.78 -8.85 -16.01
CA HIS A 125 3.36 -8.64 -15.74
C HIS A 125 2.70 -7.73 -16.77
N ALA A 126 3.47 -6.81 -17.34
CA ALA A 126 2.97 -5.98 -18.44
C ALA A 126 2.65 -6.84 -19.66
N GLU A 127 3.51 -7.80 -19.98
CA GLU A 127 3.27 -8.71 -21.09
C GLU A 127 2.06 -9.59 -20.85
N GLU A 128 1.88 -10.10 -19.63
CA GLU A 128 0.69 -10.87 -19.27
C GLU A 128 -0.58 -10.07 -19.51
N LYS A 129 -0.58 -8.81 -19.14
CA LYS A 129 -1.74 -7.95 -19.31
C LYS A 129 -2.09 -7.74 -20.78
N LEU A 130 -1.07 -7.58 -21.62
CA LEU A 130 -1.26 -7.32 -23.05
C LEU A 130 -1.71 -8.57 -23.81
N ASN A 131 -1.43 -9.75 -23.28
CA ASN A 131 -1.73 -11.02 -23.93
C ASN A 131 -3.10 -11.59 -23.56
N LYS A 132 -3.93 -10.83 -22.88
CA LYS A 132 -5.28 -11.26 -22.50
C LYS A 132 -6.35 -10.72 -23.44
#